data_316f8ae71665d8b91f6ababc041384af
#
_entry.id   316f8ae71665d8b91f6ababc041384af
#
_cell.length_a   1.000
_cell.length_b   1.000
_cell.length_c   1.000
_cell.angle_alpha   90.00
_cell.angle_beta   90.00
_cell.angle_gamma   90.00
#
_symmetry.space_group_name_H-M   'P 1'
#
loop_
_entity.id
_entity.type
_entity.pdbx_description
1 polymer ?
#
loop_
_entity_poly.entity_id
_entity_poly.type
_entity_poly.pdbx_seq_one_letter_code
_entity_poly.pdbx_strand_id
1 'polypeptide(L)'
;MALSNAVNLYLSKLRADRSIVPSFDTFYEFVETDYRRLLEQKRVREKDFDLANFLNVLEPYYKGGEYDYLLNSDRQLDLLDKRFIVFELDNISSNRTLLPVVTLIIMETFISKMRRLKGVRKMILIEDSSTSMENSDILNLDAAQIEEMRSLWSR
;
A
#
# COMPACT_ATOMS: atom_id res chain seq x y z
N MET A 1 -4.72 -14.46 5.61
CA MET A 1 -3.83 -14.94 6.73
C MET A 1 -2.34 -15.00 6.35
N ALA A 2 -1.92 -15.59 5.22
CA ALA A 2 -0.49 -15.72 4.88
C ALA A 2 0.21 -14.36 4.68
N LEU A 3 -0.42 -13.42 3.98
CA LEU A 3 0.14 -12.09 3.76
C LEU A 3 0.33 -11.32 5.08
N SER A 4 -0.68 -11.28 5.93
CA SER A 4 -0.58 -10.61 7.25
C SER A 4 0.54 -11.22 8.10
N ASN A 5 0.76 -12.54 7.98
CA ASN A 5 1.86 -13.23 8.65
C ASN A 5 3.22 -12.81 8.08
N ALA A 6 3.37 -12.71 6.76
CA ALA A 6 4.60 -12.24 6.12
C ALA A 6 4.97 -10.82 6.59
N VAL A 7 4.01 -9.89 6.56
CA VAL A 7 4.21 -8.51 7.03
C VAL A 7 4.61 -8.48 8.51
N ASN A 8 3.91 -9.20 9.38
CA ASN A 8 4.22 -9.22 10.82
C ASN A 8 5.62 -9.78 11.11
N LEU A 9 6.03 -10.82 10.39
CA LEU A 9 7.36 -11.40 10.53
C LEU A 9 8.46 -10.46 10.02
N TYR A 10 8.20 -9.78 8.89
CA TYR A 10 9.11 -8.75 8.40
C TYR A 10 9.27 -7.60 9.40
N LEU A 11 8.17 -7.07 9.94
CA LEU A 11 8.22 -6.04 10.98
C LEU A 11 8.97 -6.52 12.24
N SER A 12 8.84 -7.79 12.60
CA SER A 12 9.60 -8.37 13.72
C SER A 12 11.09 -8.45 13.42
N LYS A 13 11.47 -8.79 12.16
CA LYS A 13 12.85 -8.77 11.70
C LYS A 13 13.45 -7.36 11.76
N LEU A 14 12.72 -6.34 11.29
CA LEU A 14 13.15 -4.94 11.36
C LEU A 14 13.36 -4.45 12.80
N ARG A 15 12.56 -4.94 13.75
CA ARG A 15 12.75 -4.62 15.18
C ARG A 15 13.97 -5.29 15.78
N ALA A 16 14.29 -6.49 15.32
CA ALA A 16 15.44 -7.26 15.79
C ALA A 16 16.76 -6.75 15.20
N ASP A 17 16.72 -6.30 13.94
CA ASP A 17 17.90 -5.81 13.22
C ASP A 17 17.65 -4.41 12.67
N ARG A 18 18.17 -3.41 13.35
CA ARG A 18 18.03 -1.98 12.97
C ARG A 18 18.95 -1.56 11.81
N SER A 19 19.83 -2.42 11.34
CA SER A 19 20.65 -2.14 10.15
C SER A 19 19.85 -2.25 8.85
N ILE A 20 18.71 -2.95 8.88
CA ILE A 20 17.84 -3.10 7.71
C ILE A 20 17.03 -1.82 7.53
N VAL A 21 17.21 -1.16 6.40
CA VAL A 21 16.40 -0.01 6.00
C VAL A 21 15.04 -0.51 5.50
N PRO A 22 13.91 -0.12 6.14
CA PRO A 22 12.59 -0.53 5.68
C PRO A 22 12.31 0.02 4.28
N SER A 23 12.07 -0.86 3.32
CA SER A 23 11.66 -0.52 1.96
C SER A 23 10.82 -1.64 1.38
N PHE A 24 10.18 -1.42 0.24
CA PHE A 24 9.52 -2.49 -0.48
C PHE A 24 10.50 -3.55 -0.96
N ASP A 25 11.70 -3.14 -1.42
CA ASP A 25 12.74 -4.06 -1.85
C ASP A 25 13.15 -5.02 -0.73
N THR A 26 13.42 -4.51 0.47
CA THR A 26 13.82 -5.36 1.59
C THR A 26 12.69 -6.25 2.07
N PHE A 27 11.42 -5.85 1.89
CA PHE A 27 10.27 -6.72 2.11
C PHE A 27 10.18 -7.82 1.05
N TYR A 28 10.35 -7.49 -0.23
CA TYR A 28 10.35 -8.46 -1.31
C TYR A 28 11.44 -9.53 -1.11
N GLU A 29 12.67 -9.10 -0.85
CA GLU A 29 13.80 -9.99 -0.58
C GLU A 29 13.57 -10.89 0.64
N PHE A 30 12.95 -10.33 1.71
CA PHE A 30 12.54 -11.12 2.86
C PHE A 30 11.52 -12.21 2.49
N VAL A 31 10.53 -11.88 1.66
CA VAL A 31 9.51 -12.83 1.21
C VAL A 31 10.13 -13.91 0.35
N GLU A 32 11.02 -13.55 -0.55
CA GLU A 32 11.70 -14.48 -1.45
C GLU A 32 12.64 -15.45 -0.71
N THR A 33 13.25 -15.01 0.38
CA THR A 33 14.26 -15.78 1.11
C THR A 33 13.75 -16.37 2.41
N ASP A 34 13.60 -15.54 3.44
CA ASP A 34 13.30 -16.01 4.80
C ASP A 34 11.89 -16.56 4.93
N TYR A 35 10.90 -15.87 4.31
CA TYR A 35 9.52 -16.31 4.38
C TYR A 35 9.29 -17.59 3.55
N ARG A 36 9.92 -17.72 2.39
CA ARG A 36 9.94 -18.96 1.59
C ARG A 36 10.44 -20.14 2.44
N ARG A 37 11.60 -19.97 3.08
CA ARG A 37 12.19 -21.01 3.95
C ARG A 37 11.26 -21.40 5.10
N LEU A 38 10.57 -20.41 5.69
CA LEU A 38 9.59 -20.65 6.75
C LEU A 38 8.37 -21.46 6.26
N LEU A 39 7.85 -21.14 5.06
CA LEU A 39 6.73 -21.86 4.46
C LEU A 39 7.11 -23.33 4.18
N GLU A 40 8.32 -23.56 3.67
CA GLU A 40 8.87 -24.90 3.44
C GLU A 40 8.98 -25.69 4.75
N GLN A 41 9.54 -25.09 5.80
CA GLN A 41 9.65 -25.71 7.13
C GLN A 41 8.28 -26.07 7.72
N LYS A 42 7.29 -25.20 7.54
CA LYS A 42 5.90 -25.43 7.96
C LYS A 42 5.10 -26.33 7.02
N ARG A 43 5.69 -26.78 5.92
CA ARG A 43 5.05 -27.60 4.90
C ARG A 43 3.73 -27.00 4.40
N VAL A 44 3.70 -25.67 4.25
CA VAL A 44 2.54 -24.99 3.67
C VAL A 44 2.40 -25.39 2.21
N ARG A 45 1.22 -25.84 1.82
CA ARG A 45 0.98 -26.30 0.45
C ARG A 45 0.70 -25.10 -0.46
N GLU A 46 1.13 -25.19 -1.69
CA GLU A 46 0.91 -24.16 -2.72
C GLU A 46 -0.57 -23.75 -2.86
N LYS A 47 -1.49 -24.71 -2.77
CA LYS A 47 -2.93 -24.43 -2.79
C LYS A 47 -3.42 -23.59 -1.62
N ASP A 48 -2.69 -23.57 -0.50
CA ASP A 48 -3.02 -22.78 0.70
C ASP A 48 -2.36 -21.39 0.63
N PHE A 49 -1.22 -21.27 -0.06
CA PHE A 49 -0.57 -20.00 -0.38
C PHE A 49 0.43 -20.19 -1.53
N ASP A 50 0.11 -19.62 -2.69
CA ASP A 50 0.95 -19.61 -3.88
C ASP A 50 1.98 -18.46 -3.78
N LEU A 51 3.15 -18.79 -3.24
CA LEU A 51 4.25 -17.85 -3.08
C LEU A 51 4.80 -17.36 -4.41
N ALA A 52 4.82 -18.22 -5.43
CA ALA A 52 5.36 -17.86 -6.75
C ALA A 52 4.48 -16.80 -7.41
N ASN A 53 3.17 -17.02 -7.42
CA ASN A 53 2.23 -16.05 -7.94
C ASN A 53 2.26 -14.75 -7.12
N PHE A 54 2.39 -14.84 -5.80
CA PHE A 54 2.50 -13.65 -4.95
C PHE A 54 3.74 -12.81 -5.30
N LEU A 55 4.90 -13.43 -5.49
CA LEU A 55 6.12 -12.73 -5.90
C LEU A 55 5.99 -12.13 -7.31
N ASN A 56 5.39 -12.85 -8.27
CA ASN A 56 5.14 -12.33 -9.61
C ASN A 56 4.28 -11.06 -9.61
N VAL A 57 3.27 -10.99 -8.74
CA VAL A 57 2.43 -9.79 -8.60
C VAL A 57 3.21 -8.61 -8.00
N LEU A 58 4.19 -8.88 -7.16
CA LEU A 58 5.02 -7.87 -6.51
C LEU A 58 6.22 -7.43 -7.35
N GLU A 59 6.69 -8.27 -8.27
CA GLU A 59 7.90 -8.05 -9.08
C GLU A 59 7.93 -6.70 -9.81
N PRO A 60 6.84 -6.20 -10.41
CA PRO A 60 6.85 -4.90 -11.08
C PRO A 60 7.23 -3.71 -10.17
N TYR A 61 7.07 -3.84 -8.87
CA TYR A 61 7.37 -2.81 -7.86
C TYR A 61 8.75 -2.99 -7.21
N TYR A 62 9.42 -4.12 -7.46
CA TYR A 62 10.75 -4.40 -6.97
C TYR A 62 11.80 -3.71 -7.84
N LYS A 63 12.98 -3.47 -7.29
CA LYS A 63 14.10 -2.79 -7.97
C LYS A 63 14.32 -3.30 -9.39
N GLY A 64 14.33 -2.36 -10.34
CA GLY A 64 14.43 -2.66 -11.77
C GLY A 64 13.11 -3.06 -12.44
N GLY A 65 12.02 -3.16 -11.72
CA GLY A 65 10.67 -3.33 -12.26
C GLY A 65 10.09 -2.03 -12.80
N GLU A 66 9.00 -2.13 -13.57
CA GLU A 66 8.35 -1.00 -14.25
C GLU A 66 7.91 0.10 -13.26
N TYR A 67 7.54 -0.27 -12.03
CA TYR A 67 6.99 0.62 -11.00
C TYR A 67 7.87 0.69 -9.74
N ASP A 68 9.17 0.40 -9.85
CA ASP A 68 10.09 0.38 -8.70
C ASP A 68 10.16 1.73 -7.98
N TYR A 69 10.05 2.84 -8.72
CA TYR A 69 10.04 4.22 -8.19
C TYR A 69 8.85 4.51 -7.26
N LEU A 70 7.78 3.72 -7.32
CA LEU A 70 6.54 3.99 -6.60
C LEU A 70 6.63 3.68 -5.11
N LEU A 71 7.31 2.58 -4.75
CA LEU A 71 7.37 2.06 -3.38
C LEU A 71 8.78 2.12 -2.76
N ASN A 72 9.80 2.53 -3.52
CA ASN A 72 11.20 2.54 -3.10
C ASN A 72 11.83 3.95 -3.14
N SER A 73 11.02 5.00 -3.10
CA SER A 73 11.55 6.36 -3.14
C SER A 73 12.23 6.72 -1.82
N ASP A 74 13.48 7.19 -1.90
CA ASP A 74 14.23 7.76 -0.76
C ASP A 74 13.68 9.14 -0.35
N ARG A 75 12.83 9.74 -1.18
CA ARG A 75 12.25 11.05 -0.91
C ARG A 75 10.92 10.90 -0.20
N GLN A 76 10.91 11.24 1.07
CA GLN A 76 9.65 11.43 1.79
C GLN A 76 9.03 12.76 1.38
N LEU A 77 7.86 12.69 0.73
CA LEU A 77 7.01 13.86 0.55
C LEU A 77 6.42 14.21 1.93
N ASP A 78 6.98 15.20 2.60
CA ASP A 78 6.34 15.74 3.80
C ASP A 78 5.14 16.60 3.40
N LEU A 79 3.98 15.97 3.46
CA LEU A 79 2.70 16.61 3.15
C LEU A 79 1.99 17.14 4.40
N LEU A 80 2.57 16.99 5.60
CA LEU A 80 1.92 17.40 6.85
C LEU A 80 1.66 18.90 6.88
N ASP A 81 2.63 19.71 6.44
CA ASP A 81 2.54 21.17 6.45
C ASP A 81 1.71 21.75 5.30
N LYS A 82 1.36 20.93 4.32
CA LYS A 82 0.61 21.40 3.16
C LYS A 82 -0.87 21.50 3.49
N ARG A 83 -1.44 22.69 3.38
CA ARG A 83 -2.86 22.94 3.63
C ARG A 83 -3.76 22.52 2.47
N PHE A 84 -3.24 22.52 1.27
CA PHE A 84 -3.94 22.14 0.05
C PHE A 84 -3.06 21.18 -0.77
N ILE A 85 -3.61 20.05 -1.11
CA ILE A 85 -2.92 18.98 -1.86
C ILE A 85 -3.89 18.53 -2.95
N VAL A 86 -3.41 18.45 -4.18
CA VAL A 86 -4.13 17.90 -5.33
C VAL A 86 -3.33 16.73 -5.88
N PHE A 87 -3.99 15.63 -6.12
CA PHE A 87 -3.45 14.49 -6.85
C PHE A 87 -4.18 14.39 -8.19
N GLU A 88 -3.42 14.52 -9.26
CA GLU A 88 -3.91 14.38 -10.64
C GLU A 88 -3.69 12.95 -11.08
N LEU A 89 -4.75 12.23 -11.42
CA LEU A 89 -4.69 10.80 -11.76
C LEU A 89 -5.02 10.50 -13.23
N ASP A 90 -5.34 11.50 -14.02
CA ASP A 90 -5.78 11.31 -15.42
C ASP A 90 -4.77 10.51 -16.24
N ASN A 91 -3.47 10.79 -16.06
CA ASN A 91 -2.40 10.13 -16.80
C ASN A 91 -2.28 8.62 -16.51
N ILE A 92 -2.83 8.17 -15.40
CA ILE A 92 -2.78 6.75 -15.00
C ILE A 92 -4.17 6.10 -14.96
N SER A 93 -5.21 6.84 -15.32
CA SER A 93 -6.61 6.40 -15.24
C SER A 93 -6.89 5.11 -16.02
N SER A 94 -6.20 4.88 -17.15
CA SER A 94 -6.30 3.67 -17.95
C SER A 94 -5.42 2.52 -17.48
N ASN A 95 -4.49 2.75 -16.54
CA ASN A 95 -3.57 1.72 -16.05
C ASN A 95 -4.22 0.96 -14.88
N ARG A 96 -4.79 -0.21 -15.18
CA ARG A 96 -5.50 -1.05 -14.21
C ARG A 96 -4.61 -1.60 -13.08
N THR A 97 -3.30 -1.61 -13.26
CA THR A 97 -2.35 -2.09 -12.24
C THR A 97 -1.89 -0.95 -11.34
N LEU A 98 -1.56 0.18 -11.93
CA LEU A 98 -0.98 1.31 -11.22
C LEU A 98 -2.02 2.14 -10.46
N LEU A 99 -3.17 2.40 -11.06
CA LEU A 99 -4.21 3.26 -10.49
C LEU A 99 -4.68 2.80 -9.09
N PRO A 100 -4.99 1.52 -8.84
CA PRO A 100 -5.40 1.07 -7.51
C PRO A 100 -4.30 1.26 -6.46
N VAL A 101 -3.04 0.99 -6.80
CA VAL A 101 -1.92 1.12 -5.86
C VAL A 101 -1.67 2.58 -5.51
N VAL A 102 -1.67 3.47 -6.51
CA VAL A 102 -1.52 4.93 -6.26
C VAL A 102 -2.68 5.46 -5.43
N THR A 103 -3.90 5.03 -5.71
CA THR A 103 -5.08 5.41 -4.92
C THR A 103 -4.95 5.00 -3.45
N LEU A 104 -4.49 3.77 -3.18
CA LEU A 104 -4.23 3.30 -1.81
C LEU A 104 -3.15 4.13 -1.10
N ILE A 105 -2.07 4.50 -1.79
CA ILE A 105 -1.01 5.36 -1.24
C ILE A 105 -1.56 6.75 -0.88
N ILE A 106 -2.38 7.33 -1.75
CA ILE A 106 -3.03 8.63 -1.51
C ILE A 106 -3.96 8.54 -0.29
N MET A 107 -4.78 7.50 -0.21
CA MET A 107 -5.69 7.28 0.92
C MET A 107 -4.93 7.09 2.23
N GLU A 108 -3.88 6.28 2.25
CA GLU A 108 -3.04 6.09 3.46
C GLU A 108 -2.36 7.42 3.87
N THR A 109 -1.87 8.18 2.91
CA THR A 109 -1.29 9.51 3.14
C THR A 109 -2.31 10.44 3.81
N PHE A 110 -3.55 10.46 3.30
CA PHE A 110 -4.63 11.26 3.87
C PHE A 110 -5.01 10.80 5.28
N ILE A 111 -5.20 9.49 5.49
CA ILE A 111 -5.53 8.92 6.81
C ILE A 111 -4.41 9.21 7.82
N SER A 112 -3.16 9.01 7.43
CA SER A 112 -2.00 9.31 8.27
C SER A 112 -1.96 10.78 8.67
N LYS A 113 -2.22 11.68 7.71
CA LYS A 113 -2.30 13.12 7.96
C LYS A 113 -3.47 13.47 8.89
N MET A 114 -4.63 12.86 8.71
CA MET A 114 -5.78 13.06 9.60
C MET A 114 -5.49 12.67 11.04
N ARG A 115 -4.82 11.55 11.25
CA ARG A 115 -4.45 11.07 12.60
C ARG A 115 -3.45 11.99 13.30
N ARG A 116 -2.54 12.62 12.56
CA ARG A 116 -1.51 13.52 13.11
C ARG A 116 -2.01 14.92 13.39
N LEU A 117 -2.88 15.47 12.54
CA LEU A 117 -3.41 16.82 12.65
C LEU A 117 -4.70 16.85 13.48
N LYS A 118 -4.60 16.78 14.81
CA LYS A 118 -5.76 16.89 15.71
C LYS A 118 -6.27 18.32 15.78
N GLY A 119 -7.59 18.48 15.93
CA GLY A 119 -8.21 19.81 16.13
C GLY A 119 -8.28 20.71 14.88
N VAL A 120 -7.89 20.21 13.71
CA VAL A 120 -7.95 20.96 12.45
C VAL A 120 -9.04 20.38 11.56
N ARG A 121 -9.90 21.23 10.97
CA ARG A 121 -10.85 20.79 9.95
C ARG A 121 -10.11 20.25 8.73
N LYS A 122 -10.59 19.14 8.23
CA LYS A 122 -10.03 18.45 7.06
C LYS A 122 -11.15 18.15 6.09
N MET A 123 -10.86 18.24 4.81
CA MET A 123 -11.80 17.91 3.75
C MET A 123 -11.03 17.13 2.68
N ILE A 124 -11.63 16.06 2.21
CA ILE A 124 -11.23 15.38 0.99
C ILE A 124 -12.33 15.60 -0.04
N LEU A 125 -11.94 16.00 -1.22
CA LEU A 125 -12.80 16.07 -2.38
C LEU A 125 -12.29 15.03 -3.37
N ILE A 126 -13.17 14.13 -3.77
CA ILE A 126 -12.90 13.13 -4.80
C ILE A 126 -13.79 13.53 -5.97
N GLU A 127 -13.16 13.96 -7.06
CA GLU A 127 -13.83 14.26 -8.30
C GLU A 127 -13.66 13.06 -9.23
N ASP A 128 -14.78 12.50 -9.64
CA ASP A 128 -14.84 11.43 -10.62
C ASP A 128 -15.16 12.06 -11.98
N SER A 129 -14.17 12.07 -12.86
CA SER A 129 -14.34 12.45 -14.26
C SER A 129 -14.98 11.31 -15.05
N SER A 130 -16.05 10.73 -14.51
CA SER A 130 -16.72 9.57 -15.05
C SER A 130 -17.44 9.86 -16.36
N THR A 131 -16.69 9.86 -17.46
CA THR A 131 -17.31 9.74 -18.79
C THR A 131 -17.12 8.38 -19.45
N SER A 132 -16.42 7.44 -18.81
CA SER A 132 -16.13 6.14 -19.46
C SER A 132 -15.75 4.96 -18.58
N MET A 133 -16.04 4.98 -17.28
CA MET A 133 -15.77 3.80 -16.45
C MET A 133 -17.07 3.24 -15.89
N GLU A 134 -17.39 2.01 -16.26
CA GLU A 134 -18.30 1.15 -15.50
C GLU A 134 -17.62 0.89 -14.13
N ASN A 135 -17.87 1.79 -13.20
CA ASN A 135 -17.04 2.03 -12.01
C ASN A 135 -17.60 1.39 -10.76
N SER A 136 -17.76 0.09 -10.76
CA SER A 136 -17.97 -0.62 -9.49
C SER A 136 -16.66 -0.98 -8.76
N ASP A 137 -15.49 -0.89 -9.40
CA ASP A 137 -14.29 -1.55 -8.90
C ASP A 137 -13.23 -0.63 -8.28
N ILE A 138 -13.29 0.69 -8.50
CA ILE A 138 -12.20 1.59 -8.04
C ILE A 138 -12.49 2.18 -6.66
N LEU A 139 -13.74 2.27 -6.24
CA LEU A 139 -14.16 2.77 -4.93
C LEU A 139 -14.80 1.68 -4.06
N ASN A 140 -14.48 0.42 -4.27
CA ASN A 140 -14.71 -0.61 -3.27
C ASN A 140 -13.73 -0.41 -2.09
N LEU A 141 -13.74 0.81 -1.55
CA LEU A 141 -13.42 0.98 -0.13
C LEU A 141 -14.38 0.04 0.58
N ASP A 142 -13.85 -0.99 1.20
CA ASP A 142 -14.71 -1.90 1.93
C ASP A 142 -15.45 -1.10 3.01
N ALA A 143 -16.61 -1.57 3.43
CA ALA A 143 -17.44 -0.88 4.41
C ALA A 143 -16.66 -0.54 5.69
N ALA A 144 -15.61 -1.30 6.03
CA ALA A 144 -14.75 -1.08 7.17
C ALA A 144 -13.83 0.15 6.97
N GLN A 145 -13.32 0.36 5.76
CA GLN A 145 -12.50 1.54 5.43
C GLN A 145 -13.35 2.83 5.43
N ILE A 146 -14.58 2.75 4.94
CA ILE A 146 -15.54 3.87 4.99
C ILE A 146 -15.93 4.18 6.44
N GLU A 147 -16.16 3.16 7.27
CA GLU A 147 -16.52 3.33 8.67
C GLU A 147 -15.33 3.84 9.48
N GLU A 148 -14.12 3.40 9.20
CA GLU A 148 -12.90 3.97 9.79
C GLU A 148 -12.74 5.45 9.44
N MET A 149 -12.96 5.83 8.19
CA MET A 149 -12.96 7.24 7.77
C MET A 149 -14.05 8.03 8.50
N ARG A 150 -15.26 7.50 8.63
CA ARG A 150 -16.36 8.13 9.39
C ARG A 150 -16.01 8.30 10.86
N SER A 151 -15.44 7.27 11.49
CA SER A 151 -15.07 7.32 12.92
C SER A 151 -13.98 8.35 13.21
N LEU A 152 -13.07 8.58 12.25
CA LEU A 152 -12.04 9.62 12.32
C LEU A 152 -12.60 11.02 12.10
N TRP A 153 -13.72 11.14 11.41
CA TRP A 153 -14.38 12.42 11.12
C TRP A 153 -15.23 12.93 12.30
N SER A 154 -15.74 12.01 13.12
CA SER A 154 -16.62 12.33 14.25
C SER A 154 -15.89 12.66 15.56
N ARG A 155 -14.57 12.70 15.56
CA ARG A 155 -13.69 13.09 16.68
C ARG A 155 -12.95 14.38 16.38
#